data_1c373ed43a3095c68a20dbca5f47b40c
#
_entry.id   1c373ed43a3095c68a20dbca5f47b40c
#
_cell.length_a   1.000
_cell.length_b   1.000
_cell.length_c   1.000
_cell.angle_alpha   90.00
_cell.angle_beta   90.00
_cell.angle_gamma   90.00
#
_symmetry.space_group_name_H-M   'P 1'
#
loop_
_entity.id
_entity.type
_entity.pdbx_description
1 polymer ?
#
loop_
_entity_poly.entity_id
_entity_poly.type
_entity_poly.pdbx_seq_one_letter_code
_entity_poly.pdbx_strand_id
1 'polypeptide(L)'
;MNVKINPGAGWRVVAPVLIIVLIRLIRQIGLIGDWRMWAGNLVLVAGWVIGWLLVEGDHLLYALACDPANPTCSMVKTYLQKRQWKAAWEALEKTKAERTKLPIKNMLTALVVAGVGIWVVTSSGSFLGAGVVLGLGVRLLWEMLTDEDYRKWYWVFARPFSEIEHRGLVAALIVAMAVQILTVIR
;
A
#
# COMPACT_ATOMS: atom_id res chain seq x y z
N MET A 1 -8.65 -17.78 21.36
CA MET A 1 -8.78 -17.73 19.90
C MET A 1 -7.41 -17.39 19.33
N ASN A 2 -6.69 -18.39 18.83
CA ASN A 2 -5.32 -18.22 18.35
C ASN A 2 -5.37 -17.49 17.00
N VAL A 3 -4.98 -16.23 17.01
CA VAL A 3 -4.63 -15.53 15.77
C VAL A 3 -3.40 -16.25 15.23
N LYS A 4 -3.57 -17.10 14.22
CA LYS A 4 -2.45 -17.65 13.46
C LYS A 4 -1.80 -16.47 12.73
N ILE A 5 -0.82 -15.87 13.38
CA ILE A 5 0.10 -14.94 12.72
C ILE A 5 0.87 -15.79 11.72
N ASN A 6 0.54 -15.65 10.46
CA ASN A 6 1.26 -16.33 9.39
C ASN A 6 2.66 -15.70 9.30
N PRO A 7 3.74 -16.36 9.77
CA PRO A 7 5.07 -15.74 9.85
C PRO A 7 5.60 -15.32 8.48
N GLY A 8 5.04 -15.88 7.39
CA GLY A 8 5.36 -15.45 6.03
C GLY A 8 4.74 -14.11 5.61
N ALA A 9 3.72 -13.60 6.33
CA ALA A 9 3.10 -12.33 5.97
C ALA A 9 3.99 -11.13 6.30
N GLY A 10 4.66 -11.13 7.46
CA GLY A 10 5.56 -10.06 7.89
C GLY A 10 6.79 -9.94 6.98
N TRP A 11 7.34 -11.05 6.52
CA TRP A 11 8.50 -11.05 5.62
C TRP A 11 8.21 -10.38 4.28
N ARG A 12 7.03 -10.57 3.72
CA ARG A 12 6.61 -9.92 2.45
C ARG A 12 6.58 -8.40 2.54
N VAL A 13 6.27 -7.87 3.72
CA VAL A 13 6.29 -6.41 3.98
C VAL A 13 7.71 -5.88 4.00
N VAL A 14 8.62 -6.60 4.66
CA VAL A 14 9.93 -6.08 5.05
C VAL A 14 11.00 -6.39 4.01
N ALA A 15 10.93 -7.54 3.33
CA ALA A 15 11.96 -7.97 2.38
C ALA A 15 12.27 -6.94 1.28
N PRO A 16 11.29 -6.33 0.59
CA PRO A 16 11.60 -5.39 -0.49
C PRO A 16 12.33 -4.15 0.01
N VAL A 17 11.92 -3.57 1.15
CA VAL A 17 12.58 -2.38 1.68
C VAL A 17 13.97 -2.71 2.22
N LEU A 18 14.18 -3.90 2.79
CA LEU A 18 15.52 -4.33 3.23
C LEU A 18 16.47 -4.46 2.03
N ILE A 19 16.00 -4.97 0.90
CA ILE A 19 16.80 -5.04 -0.33
C ILE A 19 17.19 -3.63 -0.79
N ILE A 20 16.23 -2.69 -0.82
CA ILE A 20 16.51 -1.30 -1.19
C ILE A 20 17.54 -0.68 -0.25
N VAL A 21 17.37 -0.83 1.05
CA VAL A 21 18.30 -0.31 2.06
C VAL A 21 19.68 -0.95 1.92
N LEU A 22 19.76 -2.26 1.72
CA LEU A 22 21.01 -2.97 1.53
C LEU A 22 21.78 -2.44 0.32
N ILE A 23 21.11 -2.27 -0.82
CA ILE A 23 21.74 -1.71 -2.03
C ILE A 23 22.22 -0.27 -1.78
N ARG A 24 21.44 0.56 -1.08
CA ARG A 24 21.84 1.91 -0.70
C ARG A 24 23.09 1.90 0.20
N LEU A 25 23.14 1.02 1.21
CA LEU A 25 24.27 0.88 2.10
C LEU A 25 25.54 0.46 1.35
N ILE A 26 25.42 -0.49 0.43
CA ILE A 26 26.56 -0.91 -0.42
C ILE A 26 27.07 0.28 -1.26
N ARG A 27 26.18 1.10 -1.83
CA ARG A 27 26.56 2.27 -2.65
C ARG A 27 27.15 3.40 -1.83
N GLN A 28 26.76 3.52 -0.58
CA GLN A 28 27.18 4.57 0.37
C GLN A 28 28.24 4.07 1.36
N ILE A 29 28.98 3.01 1.02
CA ILE A 29 29.95 2.37 1.93
C ILE A 29 30.99 3.33 2.47
N GLY A 30 31.38 4.35 1.70
CA GLY A 30 32.28 5.42 2.14
C GLY A 30 31.69 6.37 3.19
N LEU A 31 30.39 6.34 3.43
CA LEU A 31 29.66 7.20 4.36
C LEU A 31 29.17 6.46 5.61
N ILE A 32 29.63 5.23 5.86
CA ILE A 32 29.17 4.39 6.99
C ILE A 32 29.32 5.07 8.36
N GLY A 33 30.30 5.97 8.51
CA GLY A 33 30.48 6.77 9.71
C GLY A 33 29.53 7.96 9.87
N ASP A 34 28.76 8.32 8.83
CA ASP A 34 27.84 9.44 8.89
C ASP A 34 26.46 8.98 9.43
N TRP A 35 26.10 9.48 10.61
CA TRP A 35 24.81 9.21 11.25
C TRP A 35 23.61 9.64 10.37
N ARG A 36 23.78 10.64 9.51
CA ARG A 36 22.72 11.13 8.60
C ARG A 36 22.31 10.06 7.59
N MET A 37 23.26 9.27 7.13
CA MET A 37 22.98 8.12 6.24
C MET A 37 22.07 7.11 6.94
N TRP A 38 22.38 6.75 8.19
CA TRP A 38 21.57 5.82 8.96
C TRP A 38 20.18 6.37 9.27
N ALA A 39 20.09 7.65 9.68
CA ALA A 39 18.83 8.32 9.93
C ALA A 39 17.96 8.35 8.68
N GLY A 40 18.52 8.67 7.50
CA GLY A 40 17.79 8.67 6.23
C GLY A 40 17.22 7.29 5.87
N ASN A 41 18.00 6.22 6.06
CA ASN A 41 17.52 4.86 5.80
C ASN A 41 16.45 4.41 6.81
N LEU A 42 16.56 4.76 8.09
CA LEU A 42 15.52 4.49 9.10
C LEU A 42 14.23 5.21 8.78
N VAL A 43 14.29 6.47 8.38
CA VAL A 43 13.13 7.28 7.97
C VAL A 43 12.48 6.70 6.73
N LEU A 44 13.27 6.22 5.76
CA LEU A 44 12.77 5.53 4.56
C LEU A 44 11.98 4.25 4.94
N VAL A 45 12.54 3.44 5.85
CA VAL A 45 11.87 2.21 6.33
C VAL A 45 10.59 2.55 7.09
N ALA A 46 10.61 3.57 7.95
CA ALA A 46 9.42 4.03 8.66
C ALA A 46 8.32 4.47 7.68
N GLY A 47 8.68 5.27 6.67
CA GLY A 47 7.77 5.66 5.60
C GLY A 47 7.20 4.47 4.84
N TRP A 48 8.04 3.48 4.50
CA TRP A 48 7.59 2.24 3.84
C TRP A 48 6.53 1.50 4.66
N VAL A 49 6.77 1.31 5.96
CA VAL A 49 5.80 0.65 6.84
C VAL A 49 4.49 1.43 6.90
N ILE A 50 4.55 2.75 7.01
CA ILE A 50 3.36 3.61 6.99
C ILE A 50 2.61 3.42 5.67
N GLY A 51 3.28 3.53 4.52
CA GLY A 51 2.68 3.36 3.20
C GLY A 51 2.02 1.98 3.03
N TRP A 52 2.68 0.93 3.50
CA TRP A 52 2.14 -0.43 3.48
C TRP A 52 0.86 -0.55 4.33
N LEU A 53 0.86 0.03 5.54
CA LEU A 53 -0.29 -0.01 6.45
C LEU A 53 -1.46 0.84 5.98
N LEU A 54 -1.24 1.89 5.19
CA LEU A 54 -2.31 2.71 4.63
C LEU A 54 -3.30 1.88 3.80
N VAL A 55 -2.84 0.86 3.10
CA VAL A 55 -3.71 -0.05 2.33
C VAL A 55 -4.61 -0.87 3.25
N GLU A 56 -4.12 -1.29 4.42
CA GLU A 56 -4.97 -1.97 5.41
C GLU A 56 -6.01 -1.01 6.01
N GLY A 57 -5.68 0.28 6.09
CA GLY A 57 -6.61 1.33 6.52
C GLY A 57 -7.83 1.52 5.60
N ASP A 58 -7.76 1.00 4.36
CA ASP A 58 -8.86 1.05 3.39
C ASP A 58 -10.15 0.42 3.92
N HIS A 59 -10.03 -0.65 4.70
CA HIS A 59 -11.16 -1.29 5.34
C HIS A 59 -11.82 -0.40 6.40
N LEU A 60 -11.02 0.42 7.09
CA LEU A 60 -11.51 1.40 8.06
C LEU A 60 -12.17 2.58 7.36
N LEU A 61 -11.56 3.09 6.28
CA LEU A 61 -12.13 4.14 5.45
C LEU A 61 -13.46 3.71 4.83
N TYR A 62 -13.55 2.47 4.35
CA TYR A 62 -14.81 1.91 3.87
C TYR A 62 -15.89 1.95 4.96
N ALA A 63 -15.56 1.56 6.20
CA ALA A 63 -16.52 1.58 7.31
C ALA A 63 -17.04 2.99 7.65
N LEU A 64 -16.21 4.02 7.45
CA LEU A 64 -16.59 5.42 7.71
C LEU A 64 -17.42 6.01 6.54
N ALA A 65 -17.11 5.63 5.30
CA ALA A 65 -17.69 6.19 4.07
C ALA A 65 -18.77 5.30 3.43
N CYS A 66 -19.05 4.11 4.00
CA CYS A 66 -19.98 3.17 3.40
C CYS A 66 -21.44 3.59 3.52
N ASP A 67 -22.26 3.06 2.61
CA ASP A 67 -23.71 3.28 2.59
C ASP A 67 -24.36 2.76 3.89
N PRO A 68 -25.15 3.59 4.60
CA PRO A 68 -25.89 3.18 5.80
C PRO A 68 -26.87 2.03 5.57
N ALA A 69 -27.33 1.82 4.33
CA ALA A 69 -28.20 0.71 3.97
C ALA A 69 -27.49 -0.66 4.01
N ASN A 70 -26.14 -0.67 4.00
CA ASN A 70 -25.38 -1.91 4.10
C ASN A 70 -25.33 -2.38 5.57
N PRO A 71 -25.83 -3.61 5.89
CA PRO A 71 -25.91 -4.13 7.24
C PRO A 71 -24.53 -4.23 7.93
N THR A 72 -23.48 -4.55 7.18
CA THR A 72 -22.10 -4.58 7.69
C THR A 72 -21.64 -3.20 8.13
N CYS A 73 -22.00 -2.16 7.37
CA CYS A 73 -21.68 -0.78 7.69
C CYS A 73 -22.33 -0.32 8.99
N SER A 74 -23.63 -0.55 9.14
CA SER A 74 -24.39 -0.18 10.33
C SER A 74 -23.86 -0.88 11.59
N MET A 75 -23.50 -2.16 11.46
CA MET A 75 -22.92 -2.96 12.55
C MET A 75 -21.55 -2.41 12.97
N VAL A 76 -20.65 -2.13 12.04
CA VAL A 76 -19.31 -1.59 12.33
C VAL A 76 -19.42 -0.19 12.95
N LYS A 77 -20.28 0.69 12.40
CA LYS A 77 -20.53 2.01 13.01
C LYS A 77 -21.04 1.91 14.46
N THR A 78 -21.92 0.97 14.74
CA THR A 78 -22.43 0.72 16.09
C THR A 78 -21.32 0.30 17.04
N TYR A 79 -20.42 -0.60 16.62
CA TYR A 79 -19.27 -1.00 17.44
C TYR A 79 -18.30 0.16 17.68
N LEU A 80 -18.03 0.99 16.66
CA LEU A 80 -17.17 2.17 16.78
C LEU A 80 -17.76 3.20 17.75
N GLN A 81 -19.07 3.45 17.69
CA GLN A 81 -19.78 4.36 18.63
C GLN A 81 -19.71 3.85 20.07
N LYS A 82 -19.77 2.54 20.27
CA LYS A 82 -19.63 1.90 21.59
C LYS A 82 -18.16 1.75 22.04
N ARG A 83 -17.19 2.30 21.29
CA ARG A 83 -15.74 2.16 21.52
C ARG A 83 -15.25 0.70 21.58
N GLN A 84 -15.97 -0.21 20.94
CA GLN A 84 -15.62 -1.64 20.85
C GLN A 84 -14.75 -1.89 19.62
N TRP A 85 -13.54 -1.33 19.62
CA TRP A 85 -12.61 -1.37 18.48
C TRP A 85 -12.28 -2.78 18.02
N LYS A 86 -12.13 -3.73 18.96
CA LYS A 86 -11.83 -5.12 18.65
C LYS A 86 -12.98 -5.80 17.92
N ALA A 87 -14.22 -5.62 18.36
CA ALA A 87 -15.40 -6.17 17.71
C ALA A 87 -15.61 -5.54 16.30
N ALA A 88 -15.37 -4.22 16.18
CA ALA A 88 -15.41 -3.54 14.88
C ALA A 88 -14.38 -4.13 13.91
N TRP A 89 -13.14 -4.37 14.36
CA TRP A 89 -12.09 -4.96 13.55
C TRP A 89 -12.42 -6.41 13.14
N GLU A 90 -12.90 -7.24 14.06
CA GLU A 90 -13.33 -8.61 13.75
C GLU A 90 -14.48 -8.65 12.73
N ALA A 91 -15.45 -7.74 12.84
CA ALA A 91 -16.52 -7.60 11.86
C ALA A 91 -16.01 -7.19 10.49
N LEU A 92 -15.07 -6.23 10.45
CA LEU A 92 -14.38 -5.82 9.21
C LEU A 92 -13.57 -6.97 8.59
N GLU A 93 -12.89 -7.78 9.36
CA GLU A 93 -12.11 -8.90 8.85
C GLU A 93 -13.01 -10.00 8.25
N LYS A 94 -14.08 -10.35 8.95
CA LYS A 94 -15.04 -11.39 8.48
C LYS A 94 -15.74 -11.03 7.18
N THR A 95 -15.99 -9.74 6.94
CA THR A 95 -16.71 -9.25 5.75
C THR A 95 -15.77 -8.74 4.66
N LYS A 96 -14.46 -8.97 4.79
CA LYS A 96 -13.44 -8.47 3.86
C LYS A 96 -13.69 -8.92 2.41
N ALA A 97 -14.10 -10.17 2.20
CA ALA A 97 -14.33 -10.73 0.88
C ALA A 97 -15.56 -10.15 0.15
N GLU A 98 -16.52 -9.59 0.88
CA GLU A 98 -17.76 -9.03 0.31
C GLU A 98 -17.58 -7.60 -0.23
N ARG A 99 -16.43 -6.96 0.09
CA ARG A 99 -16.19 -5.56 -0.27
C ARG A 99 -15.46 -5.46 -1.58
N THR A 100 -16.18 -5.02 -2.59
CA THR A 100 -15.65 -4.86 -3.95
C THR A 100 -15.27 -3.42 -4.30
N LYS A 101 -15.75 -2.42 -3.54
CA LYS A 101 -15.54 -0.98 -3.81
C LYS A 101 -14.70 -0.35 -2.70
N LEU A 102 -13.40 -0.59 -2.75
CA LEU A 102 -12.47 -0.06 -1.75
C LEU A 102 -11.83 1.26 -2.26
N PRO A 103 -11.86 2.35 -1.45
CA PRO A 103 -11.36 3.65 -1.87
C PRO A 103 -9.90 3.68 -2.30
N ILE A 104 -9.01 2.96 -1.61
CA ILE A 104 -7.57 2.93 -1.93
C ILE A 104 -7.26 1.84 -2.95
N LYS A 105 -7.91 0.68 -2.87
CA LYS A 105 -7.67 -0.46 -3.76
C LYS A 105 -8.41 -0.30 -5.08
N ASN A 106 -7.93 0.60 -5.92
CA ASN A 106 -8.44 0.78 -7.27
C ASN A 106 -7.32 1.28 -8.20
N MET A 107 -7.51 1.07 -9.50
CA MET A 107 -6.53 1.43 -10.53
C MET A 107 -6.24 2.93 -10.57
N LEU A 108 -7.23 3.79 -10.34
CA LEU A 108 -7.03 5.25 -10.34
C LEU A 108 -6.06 5.65 -9.22
N THR A 109 -6.27 5.14 -8.02
CA THR A 109 -5.36 5.38 -6.89
C THR A 109 -3.95 4.88 -7.19
N ALA A 110 -3.81 3.68 -7.78
CA ALA A 110 -2.51 3.15 -8.15
C ALA A 110 -1.77 4.06 -9.15
N LEU A 111 -2.47 4.59 -10.16
CA LEU A 111 -1.90 5.54 -11.13
C LEU A 111 -1.51 6.87 -10.49
N VAL A 112 -2.36 7.41 -9.60
CA VAL A 112 -2.06 8.64 -8.86
C VAL A 112 -0.83 8.44 -7.96
N VAL A 113 -0.76 7.33 -7.23
CA VAL A 113 0.39 7.00 -6.37
C VAL A 113 1.65 6.83 -7.21
N ALA A 114 1.57 6.23 -8.38
CA ALA A 114 2.71 6.11 -9.29
C ALA A 114 3.21 7.48 -9.77
N GLY A 115 2.31 8.37 -10.20
CA GLY A 115 2.66 9.72 -10.66
C GLY A 115 3.21 10.60 -9.53
N VAL A 116 2.51 10.66 -8.39
CA VAL A 116 2.96 11.39 -7.20
C VAL A 116 4.27 10.81 -6.68
N GLY A 117 4.41 9.48 -6.72
CA GLY A 117 5.63 8.80 -6.30
C GLY A 117 6.85 9.22 -7.09
N ILE A 118 6.76 9.32 -8.43
CA ILE A 118 7.85 9.81 -9.27
C ILE A 118 8.24 11.24 -8.83
N TRP A 119 7.25 12.12 -8.65
CA TRP A 119 7.51 13.49 -8.19
C TRP A 119 8.16 13.52 -6.81
N VAL A 120 7.68 12.75 -5.85
CA VAL A 120 8.22 12.70 -4.49
C VAL A 120 9.67 12.23 -4.47
N VAL A 121 10.01 11.15 -5.18
CA VAL A 121 11.38 10.60 -5.17
C VAL A 121 12.37 11.47 -5.96
N THR A 122 11.89 12.27 -6.93
CA THR A 122 12.77 13.12 -7.74
C THR A 122 12.92 14.54 -7.21
N SER A 123 11.92 15.09 -6.51
CA SER A 123 11.84 16.52 -6.22
C SER A 123 11.75 16.87 -4.73
N SER A 124 11.19 15.99 -3.87
CA SER A 124 10.93 16.38 -2.48
C SER A 124 12.13 16.27 -1.54
N GLY A 125 13.13 15.45 -1.86
CA GLY A 125 14.25 15.15 -0.96
C GLY A 125 13.84 14.43 0.34
N SER A 126 12.56 14.08 0.49
CA SER A 126 12.02 13.48 1.71
C SER A 126 12.13 11.96 1.69
N PHE A 127 13.00 11.39 2.50
CA PHE A 127 13.09 9.93 2.68
C PHE A 127 11.80 9.32 3.24
N LEU A 128 11.10 10.05 4.12
CA LEU A 128 9.80 9.61 4.64
C LEU A 128 8.78 9.52 3.51
N GLY A 129 8.64 10.58 2.74
CA GLY A 129 7.72 10.62 1.59
C GLY A 129 8.04 9.54 0.57
N ALA A 130 9.32 9.37 0.21
CA ALA A 130 9.78 8.31 -0.69
C ALA A 130 9.40 6.92 -0.14
N GLY A 131 9.62 6.67 1.14
CA GLY A 131 9.21 5.42 1.80
C GLY A 131 7.71 5.19 1.70
N VAL A 132 6.88 6.20 2.02
CA VAL A 132 5.42 6.09 2.00
C VAL A 132 4.91 5.74 0.59
N VAL A 133 5.35 6.46 -0.44
CA VAL A 133 4.86 6.22 -1.82
C VAL A 133 5.34 4.88 -2.36
N LEU A 134 6.57 4.46 -2.04
CA LEU A 134 7.10 3.15 -2.41
C LEU A 134 6.36 2.02 -1.69
N GLY A 135 6.16 2.11 -0.37
CA GLY A 135 5.47 1.10 0.42
C GLY A 135 4.03 0.91 -0.04
N LEU A 136 3.31 2.02 -0.25
CA LEU A 136 1.94 2.03 -0.76
C LEU A 136 1.88 1.48 -2.19
N GLY A 137 2.74 1.94 -3.10
CA GLY A 137 2.75 1.52 -4.49
C GLY A 137 3.09 0.04 -4.67
N VAL A 138 4.12 -0.47 -3.96
CA VAL A 138 4.48 -1.89 -4.00
C VAL A 138 3.37 -2.76 -3.43
N ARG A 139 2.69 -2.32 -2.36
CA ARG A 139 1.57 -3.06 -1.79
C ARG A 139 0.39 -3.14 -2.76
N LEU A 140 0.00 -2.01 -3.38
CA LEU A 140 -1.08 -1.99 -4.38
C LEU A 140 -0.73 -2.87 -5.58
N LEU A 141 0.49 -2.77 -6.08
CA LEU A 141 0.96 -3.60 -7.20
C LEU A 141 0.95 -5.09 -6.84
N TRP A 142 1.40 -5.45 -5.63
CA TRP A 142 1.38 -6.82 -5.15
C TRP A 142 -0.04 -7.39 -5.11
N GLU A 143 -0.98 -6.65 -4.53
CA GLU A 143 -2.38 -7.09 -4.46
C GLU A 143 -3.01 -7.19 -5.85
N MET A 144 -2.71 -6.25 -6.75
CA MET A 144 -3.19 -6.27 -8.14
C MET A 144 -2.68 -7.49 -8.92
N LEU A 145 -1.44 -7.93 -8.67
CA LEU A 145 -0.85 -9.11 -9.30
C LEU A 145 -1.35 -10.44 -8.70
N THR A 146 -1.82 -10.41 -7.45
CA THR A 146 -2.29 -11.62 -6.74
C THR A 146 -3.81 -11.75 -6.70
N ASP A 147 -4.55 -10.72 -7.11
CA ASP A 147 -6.02 -10.77 -7.16
C ASP A 147 -6.48 -11.56 -8.40
N GLU A 148 -7.35 -12.56 -8.18
CA GLU A 148 -7.91 -13.38 -9.26
C GLU A 148 -8.86 -12.62 -10.16
N ASP A 149 -9.54 -11.58 -9.62
CA ASP A 149 -10.52 -10.79 -10.36
C ASP A 149 -10.05 -9.33 -10.52
N TYR A 150 -9.33 -9.06 -11.60
CA TYR A 150 -8.84 -7.74 -11.92
C TYR A 150 -9.94 -6.68 -12.09
N ARG A 151 -11.18 -7.07 -12.39
CA ARG A 151 -12.30 -6.14 -12.63
C ARG A 151 -12.65 -5.32 -11.41
N LYS A 152 -12.39 -5.83 -10.21
CA LYS A 152 -12.59 -5.12 -8.94
C LYS A 152 -11.76 -3.85 -8.83
N TRP A 153 -10.65 -3.76 -9.55
CA TRP A 153 -9.77 -2.59 -9.53
C TRP A 153 -10.30 -1.42 -10.37
N TYR A 154 -11.33 -1.66 -11.20
CA TYR A 154 -11.85 -0.69 -12.16
C TYR A 154 -13.21 -0.13 -11.80
N TRP A 155 -13.71 -0.38 -10.60
CA TRP A 155 -15.05 0.04 -10.17
C TRP A 155 -15.26 1.57 -10.20
N VAL A 156 -14.19 2.37 -10.18
CA VAL A 156 -14.24 3.84 -10.26
C VAL A 156 -14.53 4.32 -11.67
N PHE A 157 -14.25 3.50 -12.69
CA PHE A 157 -14.40 3.86 -14.07
C PHE A 157 -15.78 3.49 -14.62
N ALA A 158 -16.31 4.34 -15.50
CA ALA A 158 -17.65 4.12 -16.10
C ALA A 158 -17.68 2.97 -17.13
N ARG A 159 -16.50 2.49 -17.60
CA ARG A 159 -16.41 1.42 -18.60
C ARG A 159 -15.68 0.19 -18.06
N PRO A 160 -16.02 -1.01 -18.55
CA PRO A 160 -15.22 -2.19 -18.28
C PRO A 160 -13.87 -2.11 -19.04
N PHE A 161 -12.82 -2.62 -18.43
CA PHE A 161 -11.50 -2.75 -19.04
C PHE A 161 -11.30 -4.18 -19.53
N SER A 162 -10.65 -4.31 -20.69
CA SER A 162 -10.24 -5.61 -21.21
C SER A 162 -9.00 -6.12 -20.45
N GLU A 163 -8.75 -7.42 -20.55
CA GLU A 163 -7.56 -8.03 -19.93
C GLU A 163 -6.25 -7.46 -20.50
N ILE A 164 -6.22 -7.12 -21.79
CA ILE A 164 -5.07 -6.53 -22.46
C ILE A 164 -4.80 -5.13 -21.90
N GLU A 165 -5.84 -4.30 -21.73
CA GLU A 165 -5.71 -2.98 -21.12
C GLU A 165 -5.22 -3.07 -19.66
N HIS A 166 -5.75 -4.03 -18.89
CA HIS A 166 -5.29 -4.30 -17.54
C HIS A 166 -3.80 -4.65 -17.49
N ARG A 167 -3.37 -5.60 -18.32
CA ARG A 167 -1.94 -5.99 -18.39
C ARG A 167 -1.04 -4.83 -18.80
N GLY A 168 -1.50 -3.99 -19.74
CA GLY A 168 -0.77 -2.79 -20.15
C GLY A 168 -0.60 -1.78 -19.01
N LEU A 169 -1.66 -1.52 -18.24
CA LEU A 169 -1.61 -0.62 -17.08
C LEU A 169 -0.74 -1.18 -15.96
N VAL A 170 -0.82 -2.47 -15.67
CA VAL A 170 0.05 -3.13 -14.69
C VAL A 170 1.51 -3.03 -15.11
N ALA A 171 1.83 -3.27 -16.39
CA ALA A 171 3.18 -3.11 -16.91
C ALA A 171 3.70 -1.66 -16.75
N ALA A 172 2.86 -0.66 -17.04
CA ALA A 172 3.19 0.74 -16.82
C ALA A 172 3.47 1.05 -15.33
N LEU A 173 2.66 0.50 -14.41
CA LEU A 173 2.89 0.63 -12.97
C LEU A 173 4.20 -0.03 -12.53
N ILE A 174 4.53 -1.21 -13.06
CA ILE A 174 5.82 -1.89 -12.78
C ILE A 174 6.98 -1.00 -13.22
N VAL A 175 6.92 -0.42 -14.41
CA VAL A 175 7.95 0.49 -14.92
C VAL A 175 8.07 1.73 -14.03
N ALA A 176 6.95 2.35 -13.66
CA ALA A 176 6.95 3.51 -12.76
C ALA A 176 7.58 3.18 -11.40
N MET A 177 7.24 2.04 -10.81
CA MET A 177 7.83 1.57 -9.55
C MET A 177 9.33 1.28 -9.69
N ALA A 178 9.76 0.67 -10.80
CA ALA A 178 11.19 0.45 -11.07
C ALA A 178 11.96 1.78 -11.15
N VAL A 179 11.42 2.78 -11.84
CA VAL A 179 12.01 4.13 -11.92
C VAL A 179 12.12 4.76 -10.51
N GLN A 180 11.07 4.68 -9.69
CA GLN A 180 11.08 5.21 -8.33
C GLN A 180 12.14 4.52 -7.47
N ILE A 181 12.21 3.18 -7.50
CA ILE A 181 13.19 2.40 -6.75
C ILE A 181 14.63 2.76 -7.18
N LEU A 182 14.88 2.81 -8.49
CA LEU A 182 16.21 3.18 -9.02
C LEU A 182 16.62 4.59 -8.61
N THR A 183 15.66 5.54 -8.56
CA THR A 183 15.91 6.92 -8.13
C THR A 183 16.27 6.98 -6.65
N VAL A 184 15.56 6.23 -5.79
CA VAL A 184 15.83 6.19 -4.34
C VAL A 184 17.15 5.49 -4.01
N ILE A 185 17.55 4.48 -4.81
CA ILE A 185 18.83 3.78 -4.66
C ILE A 185 20.02 4.65 -5.12
N ARG A 186 19.79 5.59 -6.04
CA ARG A 186 20.84 6.44 -6.61
C ARG A 186 21.41 7.43 -5.59
#